data_5e0b81caeb3da5212126a1af9a298846
#
_entry.id   5e0b81caeb3da5212126a1af9a298846
#
_cell.length_a   1.000
_cell.length_b   1.000
_cell.length_c   1.000
_cell.angle_alpha   90.00
_cell.angle_beta   90.00
_cell.angle_gamma   90.00
#
_symmetry.space_group_name_H-M   'P 1'
#
loop_
_entity.id
_entity.type
_entity.pdbx_description
1 polymer ?
#
loop_
_entity_poly.entity_id
_entity_poly.type
_entity_poly.pdbx_seq_one_letter_code
_entity_poly.pdbx_strand_id
1 'polypeptide(L)' 'MNADNIRQLIETGLPGARAQVRGDDGVHFEATVVCAAFAGKLPLARHRMVNATLGALMGREIHALQLRTLTPEEAGEAGG' A
#
# COMPACT_ATOMS: atom_id res chain seq x y z
N MET A 1 -8.74 -13.46 -2.72
CA MET A 1 -7.71 -12.53 -2.19
C MET A 1 -8.21 -11.97 -0.88
N ASN A 2 -7.38 -11.90 0.13
CA ASN A 2 -7.77 -11.29 1.39
C ASN A 2 -6.81 -10.15 1.75
N ALA A 3 -7.22 -9.34 2.74
CA ALA A 3 -6.46 -8.15 3.12
C ALA A 3 -5.05 -8.49 3.59
N ASP A 4 -4.87 -9.60 4.29
CA ASP A 4 -3.55 -9.97 4.79
C ASP A 4 -2.58 -10.35 3.67
N ASN A 5 -3.06 -11.01 2.62
CA ASN A 5 -2.24 -11.31 1.44
C ASN A 5 -1.75 -10.01 0.78
N ILE A 6 -2.64 -9.02 0.65
CA ILE A 6 -2.27 -7.73 0.05
C ILE A 6 -1.23 -7.05 0.91
N ARG A 7 -1.42 -7.02 2.23
CA ARG A 7 -0.45 -6.43 3.17
C ARG A 7 0.93 -7.07 2.98
N GLN A 8 0.99 -8.39 2.94
CA GLN A 8 2.26 -9.10 2.80
C GLN A 8 2.96 -8.77 1.48
N LEU A 9 2.21 -8.70 0.39
CA LEU A 9 2.78 -8.37 -0.91
C LEU A 9 3.37 -6.96 -0.92
N ILE A 10 2.65 -6.00 -0.34
CA ILE A 10 3.13 -4.63 -0.26
C ILE A 10 4.41 -4.56 0.59
N GLU A 11 4.38 -5.17 1.77
CA GLU A 11 5.52 -5.10 2.69
C GLU A 11 6.74 -5.83 2.15
N THR A 12 6.53 -6.92 1.41
CA THR A 12 7.63 -7.65 0.78
C THR A 12 8.21 -6.85 -0.39
N GLY A 13 7.35 -6.23 -1.18
CA GLY A 13 7.78 -5.50 -2.38
C GLY A 13 8.34 -4.12 -2.12
N LEU A 14 8.05 -3.53 -0.95
CA LEU A 14 8.58 -2.23 -0.54
C LEU A 14 9.29 -2.38 0.80
N PRO A 15 10.59 -2.66 0.81
CA PRO A 15 11.34 -2.85 2.06
C PRO A 15 11.18 -1.64 2.99
N GLY A 16 10.86 -1.92 4.25
CA GLY A 16 10.61 -0.90 5.24
C GLY A 16 9.20 -0.34 5.26
N ALA A 17 8.34 -0.73 4.31
CA ALA A 17 6.96 -0.29 4.31
C ALA A 17 6.16 -1.01 5.39
N ARG A 18 5.16 -0.29 5.93
CA ARG A 18 4.15 -0.88 6.79
C ARG A 18 2.80 -0.60 6.17
N ALA A 19 2.01 -1.65 6.01
CA ALA A 19 0.72 -1.56 5.36
C ALA A 19 -0.38 -2.00 6.32
N GLN A 20 -1.48 -1.24 6.32
CA GLN A 20 -2.72 -1.64 6.95
C GLN A 20 -3.74 -1.78 5.85
N VAL A 21 -4.31 -2.96 5.70
CA VAL A 21 -5.24 -3.25 4.61
C VAL A 21 -6.54 -3.76 5.19
N ARG A 22 -7.64 -3.22 4.68
CA ARG A 22 -8.99 -3.63 5.08
C ARG A 22 -9.81 -3.95 3.84
N GLY A 23 -10.70 -4.90 3.99
CA GLY A 23 -11.64 -5.30 2.95
C GLY A 23 -12.27 -6.62 3.33
N ASP A 24 -13.61 -6.70 3.23
CA ASP A 24 -14.35 -7.85 3.72
C ASP A 24 -15.17 -8.56 2.63
N ASP A 25 -15.20 -8.02 1.40
CA ASP A 25 -15.90 -8.67 0.30
C ASP A 25 -14.96 -9.45 -0.65
N GLY A 26 -13.66 -9.39 -0.42
CA GLY A 26 -12.67 -10.12 -1.20
C GLY A 26 -12.26 -9.47 -2.52
N VAL A 27 -12.87 -8.34 -2.89
CA VAL A 27 -12.56 -7.66 -4.16
C VAL A 27 -12.29 -6.16 -4.02
N HIS A 28 -12.84 -5.50 -3.00
CA HIS A 28 -12.65 -4.08 -2.73
C HIS A 28 -11.84 -3.90 -1.46
N PHE A 29 -10.76 -3.11 -1.54
CA PHE A 29 -9.83 -2.97 -0.43
C PHE A 29 -9.45 -1.52 -0.20
N GLU A 30 -9.08 -1.22 1.05
CA GLU A 30 -8.49 0.04 1.44
C GLU A 30 -7.15 -0.25 2.08
N ALA A 31 -6.12 0.49 1.68
CA ALA A 31 -4.78 0.31 2.25
C ALA A 31 -4.18 1.65 2.62
N THR A 32 -3.57 1.70 3.81
CA THR A 32 -2.69 2.78 4.22
C THR A 32 -1.28 2.22 4.27
N VAL A 33 -0.37 2.83 3.51
CA VAL A 33 1.01 2.37 3.40
C VAL A 33 1.93 3.48 3.86
N VAL A 34 2.74 3.19 4.87
CA VAL A 34 3.75 4.11 5.40
C VAL A 34 5.12 3.61 4.98
N CYS A 35 5.87 4.45 4.27
CA CYS A 35 7.18 4.06 3.78
C CYS A 35 8.09 5.27 3.62
N ALA A 36 9.31 5.18 4.14
CA ALA A 36 10.29 6.25 4.02
C ALA A 36 10.66 6.53 2.56
N ALA A 37 10.56 5.53 1.69
CA ALA A 37 10.85 5.68 0.26
C ALA A 37 9.88 6.60 -0.46
N PHE A 38 8.76 6.96 0.16
CA PHE A 38 7.82 7.91 -0.43
C PHE A 38 8.27 9.37 -0.31
N ALA A 39 9.31 9.65 0.47
CA ALA A 39 9.80 11.01 0.67
C ALA A 39 10.17 11.65 -0.68
N GLY A 40 9.70 12.88 -0.88
CA GLY A 40 9.97 13.61 -2.12
C GLY A 40 9.14 13.18 -3.32
N LYS A 41 8.23 12.22 -3.15
CA LYS A 41 7.39 11.72 -4.25
C LYS A 41 5.97 12.21 -4.11
N LEU A 42 5.37 12.57 -5.24
CA LEU A 42 3.95 12.96 -5.30
C LEU A 42 3.05 11.73 -5.18
N PRO A 43 1.77 11.92 -4.81
CA PRO A 43 0.87 10.79 -4.58
C PRO A 43 0.79 9.79 -5.74
N LEU A 44 0.76 10.27 -6.99
CA LEU A 44 0.69 9.36 -8.13
C LEU A 44 1.89 8.43 -8.21
N ALA A 45 3.09 8.96 -7.97
CA ALA A 45 4.30 8.15 -7.98
C ALA A 45 4.30 7.12 -6.85
N ARG A 46 3.82 7.52 -5.66
CA ARG A 46 3.70 6.62 -4.52
C ARG A 46 2.71 5.49 -4.81
N HIS A 47 1.57 5.82 -5.41
CA HIS A 47 0.55 4.82 -5.76
C HIS A 47 1.09 3.83 -6.78
N ARG A 48 1.89 4.30 -7.75
CA ARG A 48 2.53 3.41 -8.72
C ARG A 48 3.51 2.45 -8.06
N MET A 49 4.23 2.90 -7.05
CA MET A 49 5.14 2.05 -6.30
C MET A 49 4.39 0.93 -5.59
N VAL A 50 3.26 1.25 -4.96
CA VAL A 50 2.43 0.25 -4.29
C VAL A 50 1.82 -0.71 -5.31
N ASN A 51 1.23 -0.18 -6.38
CA ASN A 51 0.59 -1.03 -7.39
C ASN A 51 1.58 -1.98 -8.04
N ALA A 52 2.84 -1.58 -8.19
CA ALA A 52 3.87 -2.45 -8.75
C ALA A 52 4.10 -3.70 -7.88
N THR A 53 3.90 -3.60 -6.55
CA THR A 53 4.05 -4.76 -5.68
C THR A 53 2.95 -5.78 -5.86
N LEU A 54 1.79 -5.35 -6.37
CA LEU A 54 0.62 -6.21 -6.56
C LEU A 54 0.55 -6.77 -7.98
N GLY A 55 1.22 -6.11 -8.93
CA GLY A 55 1.36 -6.61 -10.29
C GLY A 55 0.03 -6.91 -10.97
N ALA A 56 -0.07 -8.10 -11.55
CA ALA A 56 -1.24 -8.50 -12.34
C ALA A 56 -2.49 -8.75 -11.48
N LEU A 57 -2.38 -8.75 -10.15
CA LEU A 57 -3.56 -8.90 -9.29
C LEU A 57 -4.50 -7.70 -9.40
N MET A 58 -3.96 -6.52 -9.71
CA MET A 58 -4.78 -5.33 -9.96
C MET A 58 -5.59 -5.52 -11.22
N GLY A 59 -6.92 -5.34 -11.10
CA GLY A 59 -7.84 -5.55 -12.20
C GLY A 59 -8.29 -6.99 -12.37
N ARG A 60 -7.71 -7.91 -11.63
CA ARG A 60 -8.11 -9.32 -11.61
C ARG A 60 -8.76 -9.66 -10.27
N GLU A 61 -7.94 -10.10 -9.31
CA GLU A 61 -8.43 -10.47 -7.99
C GLU A 61 -8.69 -9.24 -7.11
N ILE A 62 -8.05 -8.11 -7.42
CA ILE A 62 -8.27 -6.85 -6.73
C ILE A 62 -8.98 -5.92 -7.71
N HIS A 63 -10.29 -5.71 -7.53
CA HIS A 63 -11.08 -4.88 -8.43
C HIS A 63 -10.95 -3.39 -8.09
N ALA A 64 -10.82 -3.06 -6.80
CA ALA A 64 -10.66 -1.69 -6.37
C ALA A 64 -9.75 -1.65 -5.14
N LEU A 65 -8.78 -0.75 -5.16
CA LEU A 65 -7.88 -0.52 -4.05
C LEU A 65 -7.76 0.98 -3.83
N GLN A 66 -8.31 1.45 -2.70
CA GLN A 66 -8.13 2.82 -2.26
C GLN A 66 -6.84 2.90 -1.48
N LEU A 67 -5.96 3.81 -1.90
CA LEU A 67 -4.63 3.94 -1.30
C LEU A 67 -4.48 5.27 -0.58
N ARG A 68 -3.90 5.19 0.61
CA ARG A 68 -3.35 6.33 1.32
C ARG A 68 -1.87 6.02 1.53
N THR A 69 -1.00 6.90 1.02
CA THR A 69 0.45 6.69 1.07
C THR A 69 1.10 7.82 1.84
N LEU A 70 1.86 7.47 2.85
CA LEU A 70 2.43 8.43 3.79
C LEU A 70 3.91 8.13 4.02
N THR A 71 4.71 9.18 4.21
CA THR A 71 6.03 9.02 4.84
C THR A 71 5.82 8.83 6.35
N PRO A 72 6.84 8.33 7.08
CA PRO A 72 6.75 8.26 8.54
C PRO A 72 6.42 9.61 9.19
N GLU A 73 6.99 10.70 8.67
CA GLU A 73 6.70 12.05 9.19
C GLU A 73 5.25 12.42 8.97
N GLU A 74 4.72 12.15 7.77
CA GLU A 74 3.32 12.43 7.45
C GLU A 74 2.37 11.60 8.30
N ALA A 75 2.78 10.41 8.68
CA ALA A 75 2.01 9.53 9.54
C ALA A 75 2.09 9.94 11.03
N GLY A 76 2.92 10.93 11.36
CA GLY A 76 3.10 11.38 12.73
C GLY A 76 3.92 10.44 13.59
N GLU A 77 4.79 9.63 13.00
CA GLU A 77 5.58 8.65 13.73
C GLU A 77 6.83 9.28 14.31
N ALA A 78 7.02 9.13 15.63
CA ALA A 78 8.20 9.65 16.31
C ALA A 78 9.44 8.91 15.85
N GLY A 79 10.52 9.65 15.57
CA GLY A 79 11.79 9.09 15.14
C GLY A 79 11.74 8.47 13.75
N GLY A 80 10.64 8.72 13.04
CA GLY A 80 10.39 8.15 11.71
C GLY A 80 11.24 8.75 10.66
#